data_16a0c28d9262f277f237f7d9c1a69416
#
_entry.id   16a0c28d9262f277f237f7d9c1a69416
#
_cell.length_a   1.000
_cell.length_b   1.000
_cell.length_c   1.000
_cell.angle_alpha   90.00
_cell.angle_beta   90.00
_cell.angle_gamma   90.00
#
_symmetry.space_group_name_H-M   'P 1'
#
loop_
_entity.id
_entity.type
_entity.pdbx_description
1 polymer ?
#
loop_
_entity_poly.entity_id
_entity_poly.type
_entity_poly.pdbx_seq_one_letter_code
_entity_poly.pdbx_strand_id
1 'polypeptide(L)'
;IPYVGCDIQSSVICMDKSLAYMVVKNAGIKVPGFRVLQKGDNLEAETLSYPVFVKPARSGSSFGVNKVCRAEELQAAVTEAGKYDSKILVEESVSGSEVGCAILGIGNDLIAGEVDQIELKHGFFKIHQEAQPEKGSENAVIRVPAALPDEVREQIQETAKKIYRVLGCRGLARIDLFLQEDGSIVLNEVNTMPGFTSY
;
A
#
# COMPACT_ATOMS: atom_id res chain seq x y z
N ILE A 1 19.24 18.93 12.83
CA ILE A 1 19.41 19.10 11.36
C ILE A 1 18.00 19.15 10.77
N PRO A 2 17.62 20.22 10.05
CA PRO A 2 16.36 20.27 9.33
C PRO A 2 16.28 19.15 8.28
N TYR A 3 15.13 18.50 8.15
CA TYR A 3 14.88 17.47 7.11
C TYR A 3 13.45 17.61 6.58
N VAL A 4 13.22 17.14 5.38
CA VAL A 4 11.89 16.99 4.77
C VAL A 4 11.49 15.52 4.89
N GLY A 5 10.44 15.27 5.67
CA GLY A 5 9.96 13.91 5.90
C GLY A 5 9.05 13.81 7.12
N CYS A 6 8.48 12.65 7.31
CA CYS A 6 7.61 12.34 8.43
C CYS A 6 8.40 12.26 9.75
N ASP A 7 7.72 12.59 10.86
CA ASP A 7 8.29 12.40 12.19
C ASP A 7 8.29 10.93 12.62
N ILE A 8 8.84 10.66 13.80
CA ILE A 8 8.94 9.29 14.34
C ILE A 8 7.55 8.66 14.49
N GLN A 9 6.58 9.42 15.01
CA GLN A 9 5.24 8.91 15.30
C GLN A 9 4.54 8.46 14.02
N SER A 10 4.46 9.32 13.01
CA SER A 10 3.82 9.00 11.74
C SER A 10 4.58 7.92 10.97
N SER A 11 5.93 7.94 11.03
CA SER A 11 6.75 6.90 10.39
C SER A 11 6.51 5.52 11.00
N VAL A 12 6.39 5.41 12.31
CA VAL A 12 6.08 4.12 12.99
C VAL A 12 4.70 3.61 12.59
N ILE A 13 3.69 4.48 12.57
CA ILE A 13 2.33 4.09 12.19
C ILE A 13 2.28 3.67 10.71
N CYS A 14 2.87 4.44 9.82
CA CYS A 14 2.84 4.16 8.38
C CYS A 14 3.67 2.92 7.99
N MET A 15 4.78 2.66 8.70
CA MET A 15 5.60 1.48 8.47
C MET A 15 4.83 0.19 8.74
N ASP A 16 3.97 0.16 9.75
CA ASP A 16 3.14 -0.99 10.08
C ASP A 16 1.78 -0.86 9.39
N LYS A 17 1.62 -1.58 8.25
CA LYS A 17 0.40 -1.53 7.43
C LYS A 17 -0.87 -1.80 8.23
N SER A 18 -0.83 -2.71 9.21
CA SER A 18 -2.00 -3.02 10.01
C SER A 18 -2.40 -1.86 10.95
N LEU A 19 -1.42 -1.13 11.51
CA LEU A 19 -1.69 0.06 12.31
C LEU A 19 -2.24 1.20 11.44
N ALA A 20 -1.63 1.44 10.29
CA ALA A 20 -2.11 2.43 9.33
C ALA A 20 -3.58 2.14 8.94
N TYR A 21 -3.89 0.88 8.61
CA TYR A 21 -5.26 0.48 8.27
C TYR A 21 -6.25 0.69 9.41
N MET A 22 -5.89 0.32 10.64
CA MET A 22 -6.77 0.55 11.80
C MET A 22 -7.09 2.02 12.02
N VAL A 23 -6.07 2.88 11.94
CA VAL A 23 -6.22 4.34 12.11
C VAL A 23 -7.09 4.93 11.00
N VAL A 24 -6.78 4.60 9.75
CA VAL A 24 -7.45 5.13 8.55
C VAL A 24 -8.89 4.64 8.47
N LYS A 25 -9.14 3.36 8.77
CA LYS A 25 -10.50 2.77 8.84
C LYS A 25 -11.37 3.46 9.88
N ASN A 26 -10.80 3.77 11.06
CA ASN A 26 -11.52 4.48 12.11
C ASN A 26 -11.90 5.92 11.71
N ALA A 27 -11.18 6.51 10.76
CA ALA A 27 -11.51 7.81 10.17
C ALA A 27 -12.50 7.73 8.99
N GLY A 28 -13.08 6.55 8.73
CA GLY A 28 -14.07 6.32 7.69
C GLY A 28 -13.52 6.26 6.28
N ILE A 29 -12.23 5.92 6.12
CA ILE A 29 -11.60 5.69 4.82
C ILE A 29 -11.54 4.18 4.58
N LYS A 30 -11.80 3.75 3.34
CA LYS A 30 -11.77 2.34 2.97
C LYS A 30 -10.35 1.79 3.02
N VAL A 31 -10.22 0.58 3.57
CA VAL A 31 -9.00 -0.24 3.56
C VAL A 31 -9.40 -1.65 3.14
N PRO A 32 -8.47 -2.49 2.64
CA PRO A 32 -8.78 -3.90 2.39
C PRO A 32 -9.33 -4.58 3.65
N GLY A 33 -10.18 -5.58 3.52
CA GLY A 33 -10.46 -6.50 4.60
C GLY A 33 -9.15 -7.19 5.01
N PHE A 34 -8.82 -7.21 6.30
CA PHE A 34 -7.53 -7.77 6.72
C PHE A 34 -7.58 -8.53 8.04
N ARG A 35 -6.64 -9.44 8.21
CA ARG A 35 -6.33 -10.14 9.46
C ARG A 35 -4.85 -10.01 9.76
N VAL A 36 -4.52 -9.94 11.05
CA VAL A 36 -3.15 -9.87 11.54
C VAL A 36 -2.81 -11.17 12.23
N LEU A 37 -1.70 -11.77 11.85
CA LEU A 37 -1.15 -12.98 12.44
C LEU A 37 0.21 -12.66 13.07
N GLN A 38 0.52 -13.34 14.16
CA GLN A 38 1.88 -13.45 14.64
C GLN A 38 2.53 -14.71 14.06
N LYS A 39 3.85 -14.72 13.96
CA LYS A 39 4.59 -15.91 13.52
C LYS A 39 4.23 -17.11 14.39
N GLY A 40 3.69 -18.14 13.80
CA GLY A 40 3.23 -19.36 14.49
C GLY A 40 1.73 -19.43 14.73
N ASP A 41 0.98 -18.36 14.47
CA ASP A 41 -0.49 -18.41 14.52
C ASP A 41 -1.04 -19.27 13.38
N ASN A 42 -2.12 -19.97 13.67
CA ASN A 42 -2.92 -20.68 12.67
C ASN A 42 -4.09 -19.78 12.23
N LEU A 43 -4.33 -19.73 10.94
CA LEU A 43 -5.51 -19.10 10.37
C LEU A 43 -6.36 -20.18 9.71
N GLU A 44 -7.67 -20.18 10.03
CA GLU A 44 -8.62 -21.05 9.36
C GLU A 44 -8.81 -20.59 7.91
N ALA A 45 -8.13 -21.26 7.00
CA ALA A 45 -8.03 -20.91 5.58
C ALA A 45 -9.42 -20.87 4.91
N GLU A 46 -10.35 -21.69 5.36
CA GLU A 46 -11.71 -21.81 4.86
C GLU A 46 -12.59 -20.57 5.17
N THR A 47 -12.15 -19.73 6.11
CA THR A 47 -12.86 -18.48 6.46
C THR A 47 -12.51 -17.30 5.56
N LEU A 48 -11.59 -17.48 4.60
CA LEU A 48 -11.12 -16.42 3.71
C LEU A 48 -11.81 -16.47 2.34
N SER A 49 -12.06 -15.29 1.79
CA SER A 49 -12.49 -15.14 0.39
C SER A 49 -11.26 -14.95 -0.49
N TYR A 50 -10.91 -15.95 -1.27
CA TYR A 50 -9.74 -15.91 -2.18
C TYR A 50 -10.05 -15.14 -3.48
N PRO A 51 -9.03 -14.49 -4.11
CA PRO A 51 -7.64 -14.45 -3.69
C PRO A 51 -7.38 -13.51 -2.53
N VAL A 52 -6.34 -13.81 -1.72
CA VAL A 52 -5.82 -12.93 -0.67
C VAL A 52 -4.34 -12.62 -0.90
N PHE A 53 -3.85 -11.52 -0.32
CA PHE A 53 -2.43 -11.23 -0.24
C PHE A 53 -1.92 -11.51 1.17
N VAL A 54 -0.81 -12.24 1.25
CA VAL A 54 -0.08 -12.50 2.50
C VAL A 54 1.22 -11.73 2.43
N LYS A 55 1.48 -10.88 3.41
CA LYS A 55 2.66 -10.01 3.41
C LYS A 55 3.17 -9.72 4.83
N PRO A 56 4.47 -9.45 5.01
CA PRO A 56 4.99 -8.91 6.25
C PRO A 56 4.35 -7.56 6.52
N ALA A 57 3.97 -7.28 7.78
CA ALA A 57 3.27 -6.04 8.10
C ALA A 57 4.18 -4.81 7.99
N ARG A 58 5.49 -4.96 8.23
CA ARG A 58 6.49 -3.89 8.33
C ARG A 58 7.64 -4.04 7.32
N SER A 59 7.36 -4.61 6.16
CA SER A 59 8.33 -4.71 5.06
C SER A 59 7.94 -3.78 3.91
N GLY A 60 8.94 -3.36 3.14
CA GLY A 60 8.79 -2.58 1.91
C GLY A 60 9.17 -3.37 0.66
N SER A 61 9.12 -2.71 -0.50
CA SER A 61 9.59 -3.25 -1.80
C SER A 61 9.05 -4.64 -2.16
N SER A 62 7.85 -4.98 -1.70
CA SER A 62 7.17 -6.26 -1.93
C SER A 62 7.93 -7.51 -1.44
N PHE A 63 8.92 -7.38 -0.54
CA PHE A 63 9.58 -8.53 0.06
C PHE A 63 8.59 -9.37 0.87
N GLY A 64 8.57 -10.68 0.61
CA GLY A 64 7.71 -11.63 1.31
C GLY A 64 6.21 -11.53 0.95
N VAL A 65 5.84 -10.72 -0.06
CA VAL A 65 4.46 -10.59 -0.52
C VAL A 65 4.10 -11.75 -1.45
N ASN A 66 3.00 -12.44 -1.13
CA ASN A 66 2.48 -13.54 -1.92
C ASN A 66 0.98 -13.36 -2.19
N LYS A 67 0.57 -13.56 -3.45
CA LYS A 67 -0.84 -13.71 -3.82
C LYS A 67 -1.21 -15.17 -3.65
N VAL A 68 -2.21 -15.43 -2.83
CA VAL A 68 -2.72 -16.77 -2.50
C VAL A 68 -4.09 -16.91 -3.14
N CYS A 69 -4.23 -17.86 -4.05
CA CYS A 69 -5.46 -18.08 -4.79
C CYS A 69 -6.32 -19.21 -4.21
N ARG A 70 -5.74 -20.07 -3.36
CA ARG A 70 -6.40 -21.25 -2.79
C ARG A 70 -5.93 -21.49 -1.35
N ALA A 71 -6.78 -22.10 -0.56
CA ALA A 71 -6.56 -22.39 0.86
C ALA A 71 -5.23 -23.15 1.12
N GLU A 72 -4.90 -24.11 0.25
CA GLU A 72 -3.72 -24.97 0.39
C GLU A 72 -2.39 -24.19 0.30
N GLU A 73 -2.40 -23.02 -0.34
CA GLU A 73 -1.23 -22.17 -0.53
C GLU A 73 -0.96 -21.26 0.68
N LEU A 74 -1.98 -21.06 1.56
CA LEU A 74 -1.94 -20.05 2.62
C LEU A 74 -0.79 -20.27 3.60
N GLN A 75 -0.61 -21.50 4.09
CA GLN A 75 0.41 -21.78 5.10
C GLN A 75 1.84 -21.57 4.58
N ALA A 76 2.09 -21.90 3.32
CA ALA A 76 3.37 -21.64 2.69
C ALA A 76 3.65 -20.13 2.57
N ALA A 77 2.64 -19.34 2.17
CA ALA A 77 2.74 -17.89 2.08
C ALA A 77 2.96 -17.23 3.46
N VAL A 78 2.28 -17.70 4.51
CA VAL A 78 2.46 -17.22 5.88
C VAL A 78 3.88 -17.53 6.37
N THR A 79 4.38 -18.73 6.08
CA THR A 79 5.75 -19.14 6.44
C THR A 79 6.78 -18.27 5.73
N GLU A 80 6.57 -17.96 4.45
CA GLU A 80 7.46 -17.10 3.68
C GLU A 80 7.46 -15.66 4.21
N ALA A 81 6.29 -15.05 4.42
CA ALA A 81 6.18 -13.72 5.01
C ALA A 81 6.84 -13.65 6.40
N GLY A 82 6.72 -14.72 7.18
CA GLY A 82 7.31 -14.87 8.51
C GLY A 82 8.85 -14.89 8.55
N LYS A 83 9.52 -14.98 7.40
CA LYS A 83 10.99 -14.82 7.32
C LYS A 83 11.42 -13.36 7.43
N TYR A 84 10.53 -12.42 7.04
CA TYR A 84 10.81 -10.99 6.96
C TYR A 84 10.24 -10.21 8.15
N ASP A 85 9.13 -10.68 8.74
CA ASP A 85 8.52 -10.03 9.91
C ASP A 85 7.82 -11.08 10.78
N SER A 86 7.83 -10.87 12.09
CA SER A 86 7.05 -11.68 13.05
C SER A 86 5.54 -11.36 12.96
N LYS A 87 5.18 -10.21 12.43
CA LYS A 87 3.80 -9.75 12.22
C LYS A 87 3.43 -9.88 10.76
N ILE A 88 2.41 -10.66 10.47
CA ILE A 88 1.99 -11.00 9.12
C ILE A 88 0.60 -10.44 8.89
N LEU A 89 0.41 -9.83 7.73
CA LEU A 89 -0.88 -9.31 7.28
C LEU A 89 -1.43 -10.22 6.19
N VAL A 90 -2.65 -10.68 6.39
CA VAL A 90 -3.47 -11.36 5.36
C VAL A 90 -4.57 -10.41 4.98
N GLU A 91 -4.63 -10.00 3.72
CA GLU A 91 -5.61 -9.03 3.23
C GLU A 91 -6.35 -9.51 1.99
N GLU A 92 -7.58 -9.07 1.86
CA GLU A 92 -8.39 -9.31 0.67
C GLU A 92 -7.77 -8.65 -0.55
N SER A 93 -7.85 -9.30 -1.70
CA SER A 93 -7.44 -8.70 -2.95
C SER A 93 -8.41 -7.61 -3.35
N VAL A 94 -7.92 -6.38 -3.48
CA VAL A 94 -8.70 -5.26 -4.00
C VAL A 94 -8.56 -5.21 -5.50
N SER A 95 -9.69 -5.20 -6.22
CA SER A 95 -9.73 -4.99 -7.66
C SER A 95 -9.67 -3.50 -7.99
N GLY A 96 -9.07 -3.15 -9.12
CA GLY A 96 -9.00 -1.77 -9.60
C GLY A 96 -7.61 -1.38 -10.07
N SER A 97 -7.45 -0.08 -10.37
CA SER A 97 -6.17 0.51 -10.76
C SER A 97 -5.38 0.95 -9.54
N GLU A 98 -4.08 0.68 -9.53
CA GLU A 98 -3.18 1.22 -8.51
C GLU A 98 -2.81 2.66 -8.88
N VAL A 99 -3.02 3.59 -7.95
CA VAL A 99 -2.75 5.02 -8.13
C VAL A 99 -1.96 5.55 -6.94
N GLY A 100 -1.08 6.50 -7.19
CA GLY A 100 -0.27 7.15 -6.16
C GLY A 100 -0.48 8.65 -6.13
N CYS A 101 -0.31 9.25 -4.96
CA CYS A 101 -0.31 10.70 -4.80
C CYS A 101 0.69 11.12 -3.73
N ALA A 102 1.65 11.96 -4.09
CA ALA A 102 2.58 12.57 -3.15
C ALA A 102 1.93 13.77 -2.46
N ILE A 103 2.05 13.85 -1.13
CA ILE A 103 1.58 14.97 -0.33
C ILE A 103 2.75 15.63 0.38
N LEU A 104 2.87 16.94 0.22
CA LEU A 104 3.88 17.76 0.87
C LEU A 104 3.20 18.80 1.77
N GLY A 105 3.70 18.96 2.98
CA GLY A 105 3.24 20.03 3.87
C GLY A 105 3.12 19.65 5.34
N ILE A 106 2.35 20.43 6.09
CA ILE A 106 2.10 20.22 7.52
C ILE A 106 0.70 20.73 7.91
N GLY A 107 -0.01 19.97 8.72
CA GLY A 107 -1.34 20.36 9.20
C GLY A 107 -2.35 20.56 8.07
N ASN A 108 -2.79 21.80 7.86
CA ASN A 108 -3.74 22.14 6.80
C ASN A 108 -3.07 22.68 5.52
N ASP A 109 -1.80 23.08 5.60
CA ASP A 109 -1.05 23.60 4.46
C ASP A 109 -0.45 22.41 3.69
N LEU A 110 -1.27 21.79 2.85
CA LEU A 110 -0.91 20.61 2.09
C LEU A 110 -0.99 20.87 0.59
N ILE A 111 0.09 20.49 -0.08
CA ILE A 111 0.18 20.43 -1.54
C ILE A 111 0.07 18.96 -1.94
N ALA A 112 -0.86 18.63 -2.82
CA ALA A 112 -0.92 17.36 -3.49
C ALA A 112 -0.15 17.46 -4.81
N GLY A 113 0.68 16.46 -5.09
CA GLY A 113 1.28 16.26 -6.40
C GLY A 113 0.27 15.75 -7.41
N GLU A 114 0.73 15.56 -8.64
CA GLU A 114 -0.04 14.85 -9.66
C GLU A 114 -0.29 13.41 -9.23
N VAL A 115 -1.44 12.89 -9.62
CA VAL A 115 -1.77 11.48 -9.41
C VAL A 115 -1.03 10.67 -10.45
N ASP A 116 -0.26 9.68 -10.00
CA ASP A 116 0.30 8.65 -10.86
C ASP A 116 -0.60 7.42 -10.94
N GLN A 117 -0.46 6.65 -12.01
CA GLN A 117 -1.18 5.40 -12.23
C GLN A 117 -0.21 4.31 -12.66
N ILE A 118 -0.28 3.17 -12.00
CA ILE A 118 0.54 2.00 -12.32
C ILE A 118 -0.31 1.04 -13.15
N GLU A 119 0.09 0.84 -14.40
CA GLU A 119 -0.48 -0.16 -15.30
C GLU A 119 0.44 -1.38 -15.33
N LEU A 120 -0.07 -2.53 -14.91
CA LEU A 120 0.68 -3.78 -14.93
C LEU A 120 0.43 -4.53 -16.24
N LYS A 121 1.49 -4.99 -16.88
CA LYS A 121 1.39 -5.86 -18.05
C LYS A 121 0.94 -7.27 -17.66
N HIS A 122 1.39 -7.77 -16.50
CA HIS A 122 1.08 -9.09 -15.97
C HIS A 122 1.14 -9.14 -14.44
N GLY A 123 0.23 -9.92 -13.82
CA GLY A 123 0.30 -10.26 -12.41
C GLY A 123 0.01 -9.08 -11.45
N PHE A 124 0.84 -8.92 -10.43
CA PHE A 124 0.82 -7.81 -9.48
C PHE A 124 2.23 -7.18 -9.37
N PHE A 125 2.28 -5.92 -8.94
CA PHE A 125 3.53 -5.19 -8.87
C PHE A 125 4.47 -5.80 -7.83
N LYS A 126 5.67 -6.23 -8.27
CA LYS A 126 6.80 -6.61 -7.42
C LYS A 126 8.02 -5.81 -7.85
N ILE A 127 8.55 -4.98 -6.95
CA ILE A 127 9.77 -4.22 -7.22
C ILE A 127 10.97 -5.17 -7.26
N HIS A 128 10.99 -6.20 -6.41
CA HIS A 128 12.04 -7.21 -6.39
C HIS A 128 11.49 -8.58 -6.74
N GLN A 129 11.95 -9.13 -7.85
CA GLN A 129 11.84 -10.56 -8.14
C GLN A 129 13.16 -11.20 -7.75
N GLU A 130 13.15 -12.16 -6.83
CA GLU A 130 14.36 -12.82 -6.31
C GLU A 130 15.27 -13.41 -7.42
N ALA A 131 14.68 -13.81 -8.54
CA ALA A 131 15.42 -14.38 -9.67
C ALA A 131 15.93 -13.34 -10.68
N GLN A 132 15.37 -12.14 -10.73
CA GLN A 132 15.71 -11.10 -11.70
C GLN A 132 15.30 -9.71 -11.17
N PRO A 133 16.11 -9.08 -10.30
CA PRO A 133 15.76 -7.79 -9.67
C PRO A 133 15.53 -6.66 -10.68
N GLU A 134 16.16 -6.75 -11.85
CA GLU A 134 16.11 -5.73 -12.91
C GLU A 134 14.80 -5.74 -13.72
N LYS A 135 14.01 -6.82 -13.64
CA LYS A 135 12.77 -6.98 -14.43
C LYS A 135 11.50 -6.54 -13.72
N GLY A 136 11.58 -6.15 -12.46
CA GLY A 136 10.41 -5.67 -11.72
C GLY A 136 9.77 -4.43 -12.35
N SER A 137 10.60 -3.49 -12.81
CA SER A 137 10.18 -2.25 -13.48
C SER A 137 9.68 -2.47 -14.93
N GLU A 138 10.13 -3.49 -15.62
CA GLU A 138 9.70 -3.78 -17.00
C GLU A 138 8.24 -4.24 -17.10
N ASN A 139 7.66 -4.70 -16.00
CA ASN A 139 6.27 -5.16 -15.92
C ASN A 139 5.26 -4.05 -15.65
N ALA A 140 5.71 -2.86 -15.30
CA ALA A 140 4.86 -1.72 -14.97
C ALA A 140 5.09 -0.55 -15.93
N VAL A 141 4.00 0.11 -16.31
CA VAL A 141 4.04 1.42 -16.97
C VAL A 141 3.46 2.43 -15.98
N ILE A 142 4.26 3.44 -15.64
CA ILE A 142 3.80 4.52 -14.76
C ILE A 142 3.40 5.70 -15.63
N ARG A 143 2.18 6.18 -15.45
CA ARG A 143 1.65 7.37 -16.12
C ARG A 143 1.52 8.51 -15.12
N VAL A 144 2.09 9.66 -15.44
CA VAL A 144 1.96 10.90 -14.67
C VAL A 144 1.69 12.04 -15.65
N PRO A 145 0.55 12.74 -15.56
CA PRO A 145 -0.60 12.44 -14.70
C PRO A 145 -1.31 11.15 -15.11
N ALA A 146 -2.05 10.55 -14.18
CA ALA A 146 -2.90 9.40 -14.44
C ALA A 146 -3.91 9.69 -15.55
N ALA A 147 -4.19 8.71 -16.41
CA ALA A 147 -5.16 8.82 -17.49
C ALA A 147 -6.61 8.69 -16.95
N LEU A 148 -6.96 9.57 -16.01
CA LEU A 148 -8.25 9.64 -15.32
C LEU A 148 -8.89 11.01 -15.51
N PRO A 149 -10.23 11.11 -15.42
CA PRO A 149 -10.94 12.40 -15.40
C PRO A 149 -10.43 13.31 -14.26
N ASP A 150 -10.43 14.61 -14.47
CA ASP A 150 -9.96 15.60 -13.49
C ASP A 150 -10.65 15.46 -12.14
N GLU A 151 -11.97 15.28 -12.14
CA GLU A 151 -12.78 15.08 -10.93
C GLU A 151 -12.33 13.85 -10.11
N VAL A 152 -11.94 12.78 -10.80
CA VAL A 152 -11.46 11.57 -10.15
C VAL A 152 -10.06 11.79 -9.56
N ARG A 153 -9.17 12.49 -10.29
CA ARG A 153 -7.85 12.86 -9.76
C ARG A 153 -7.97 13.76 -8.53
N GLU A 154 -8.86 14.75 -8.55
CA GLU A 154 -9.15 15.59 -7.39
C GLU A 154 -9.66 14.80 -6.19
N GLN A 155 -10.56 13.84 -6.38
CA GLN A 155 -11.04 12.96 -5.32
C GLN A 155 -9.90 12.10 -4.71
N ILE A 156 -8.98 11.60 -5.54
CA ILE A 156 -7.80 10.86 -5.10
C ILE A 156 -6.90 11.77 -4.27
N GLN A 157 -6.61 12.98 -4.73
CA GLN A 157 -5.79 13.97 -4.02
C GLN A 157 -6.39 14.35 -2.66
N GLU A 158 -7.70 14.61 -2.59
CA GLU A 158 -8.36 14.94 -1.32
C GLU A 158 -8.39 13.74 -0.36
N THR A 159 -8.59 12.53 -0.88
CA THR A 159 -8.49 11.30 -0.08
C THR A 159 -7.08 11.12 0.47
N ALA A 160 -6.05 11.32 -0.36
CA ALA A 160 -4.65 11.24 0.05
C ALA A 160 -4.31 12.29 1.12
N LYS A 161 -4.77 13.55 0.98
CA LYS A 161 -4.62 14.58 2.01
C LYS A 161 -5.32 14.20 3.32
N LYS A 162 -6.51 13.60 3.25
CA LYS A 162 -7.23 13.11 4.43
C LYS A 162 -6.46 12.01 5.15
N ILE A 163 -5.94 11.02 4.41
CA ILE A 163 -5.10 9.95 4.97
C ILE A 163 -3.85 10.52 5.62
N TYR A 164 -3.16 11.42 4.94
CA TYR A 164 -1.95 12.09 5.42
C TYR A 164 -2.19 12.79 6.77
N ARG A 165 -3.29 13.55 6.90
CA ARG A 165 -3.65 14.22 8.16
C ARG A 165 -3.98 13.23 9.27
N VAL A 166 -4.77 12.21 8.97
CA VAL A 166 -5.24 11.19 9.93
C VAL A 166 -4.07 10.40 10.52
N LEU A 167 -3.05 10.11 9.71
CA LEU A 167 -1.83 9.41 10.14
C LEU A 167 -0.80 10.35 10.80
N GLY A 168 -1.09 11.65 10.87
CA GLY A 168 -0.19 12.63 11.46
C GLY A 168 1.08 12.89 10.67
N CYS A 169 1.06 12.62 9.34
CA CYS A 169 2.20 12.82 8.49
C CYS A 169 2.67 14.28 8.43
N ARG A 170 3.95 14.48 8.17
CA ARG A 170 4.61 15.79 8.01
C ARG A 170 5.63 15.73 6.89
N GLY A 171 5.97 16.90 6.32
CA GLY A 171 6.94 16.98 5.25
C GLY A 171 6.43 16.29 3.99
N LEU A 172 7.00 15.17 3.61
CA LEU A 172 6.64 14.45 2.39
C LEU A 172 6.25 13.00 2.69
N ALA A 173 5.14 12.55 2.11
CA ALA A 173 4.78 11.14 2.03
C ALA A 173 4.09 10.85 0.70
N ARG A 174 4.20 9.61 0.18
CA ARG A 174 3.41 9.12 -0.95
C ARG A 174 2.35 8.17 -0.45
N ILE A 175 1.12 8.43 -0.87
CA ILE A 175 -0.05 7.65 -0.51
C ILE A 175 -0.38 6.77 -1.71
N ASP A 176 -0.30 5.47 -1.54
CA ASP A 176 -0.62 4.48 -2.58
C ASP A 176 -2.03 3.94 -2.33
N LEU A 177 -2.86 3.95 -3.36
CA LEU A 177 -4.30 3.72 -3.30
C LEU A 177 -4.73 2.76 -4.41
N PHE A 178 -5.86 2.10 -4.22
CA PHE A 178 -6.59 1.42 -5.29
C PHE A 178 -7.83 2.24 -5.65
N LEU A 179 -8.01 2.52 -6.94
CA LEU A 179 -9.24 3.06 -7.49
C LEU A 179 -10.06 1.92 -8.08
N GLN A 180 -11.19 1.60 -7.47
CA GLN A 180 -12.10 0.54 -7.91
C GLN A 180 -13.02 1.01 -9.03
N GLU A 181 -13.65 0.09 -9.76
CA GLU A 181 -14.57 0.40 -10.86
C GLU A 181 -15.82 1.18 -10.41
N ASP A 182 -16.25 1.00 -9.16
CA ASP A 182 -17.36 1.75 -8.55
C ASP A 182 -16.98 3.17 -8.10
N GLY A 183 -15.75 3.60 -8.37
CA GLY A 183 -15.19 4.88 -7.93
C GLY A 183 -14.70 4.89 -6.48
N SER A 184 -14.77 3.78 -5.78
CA SER A 184 -14.25 3.66 -4.41
C SER A 184 -12.72 3.78 -4.39
N ILE A 185 -12.21 4.53 -3.43
CA ILE A 185 -10.78 4.69 -3.19
C ILE A 185 -10.41 3.95 -1.90
N VAL A 186 -9.46 3.02 -2.00
CA VAL A 186 -9.04 2.12 -0.91
C VAL A 186 -7.56 2.34 -0.63
N LEU A 187 -7.16 2.51 0.62
CA LEU A 187 -5.75 2.65 0.98
C LEU A 187 -5.00 1.33 0.73
N ASN A 188 -3.85 1.42 0.04
CA ASN A 188 -2.87 0.34 -0.04
C ASN A 188 -1.77 0.53 1.00
N GLU A 189 -0.96 1.59 0.88
CA GLU A 189 0.10 1.90 1.85
C GLU A 189 0.47 3.37 1.86
N VAL A 190 1.27 3.77 2.86
CA VAL A 190 1.83 5.12 2.97
C VAL A 190 3.34 5.04 3.10
N ASN A 191 4.03 5.66 2.14
CA ASN A 191 5.48 5.72 2.08
C ASN A 191 5.98 7.04 2.65
N THR A 192 6.55 7.01 3.86
CA THR A 192 7.09 8.20 4.56
C THR A 192 8.48 8.61 4.08
N MET A 193 9.14 7.75 3.30
CA MET A 193 10.37 8.05 2.55
C MET A 193 10.21 7.47 1.13
N PRO A 194 9.44 8.14 0.25
CA PRO A 194 9.25 7.67 -1.11
C PRO A 194 10.56 7.72 -1.90
N GLY A 195 10.68 6.86 -2.91
CA GLY A 195 11.82 6.89 -3.83
C GLY A 195 11.79 8.16 -4.70
N PHE A 196 12.96 8.68 -5.03
CA PHE A 196 13.16 9.85 -5.88
C PHE A 196 13.98 9.50 -7.14
N THR A 197 14.05 8.23 -7.49
CA THR A 197 14.73 7.80 -8.72
C THR A 197 13.85 8.12 -9.94
N SER A 198 14.50 8.44 -11.07
CA SER A 198 13.82 8.52 -12.37
C SER A 198 13.29 7.14 -12.78
N TYR A 199 12.08 7.10 -13.29
CA TYR A 199 11.47 5.91 -13.88
C TYR A 199 11.76 5.83 -15.36
#